data_d974c50bd56500745dbd7ba4d0a92148
#
_entry.id   d974c50bd56500745dbd7ba4d0a92148
#
_cell.length_a   1.000
_cell.length_b   1.000
_cell.length_c   1.000
_cell.angle_alpha   90.00
_cell.angle_beta   90.00
_cell.angle_gamma   90.00
#
_symmetry.space_group_name_H-M   'P 1'
#
loop_
_entity.id
_entity.type
_entity.pdbx_description
1 polymer ?
#
loop_
_entity_poly.entity_id
_entity_poly.type
_entity_poly.pdbx_seq_one_letter_code
_entity_poly.pdbx_strand_id
1 'polypeptide(L)'
;MGVIIYNGVSSEEFAIQVEHPPGYETPEKDYEVTHIPGRNGDIYVDKGSYKNVSRSYDIAIGAGNKDFTIMANFISEWLNSASGYAKLEDSYEPEYYRLAAYKSGGTIENILQHAGRITVAFDCKPQRFLKSGDIPVIVRTTSKLRNPTGFKSLPIIKVNGSGKGNLRIGDYVITISNISSYLTIDSELQDAYKGTTNCNSLVTLSNGFPKLIKGENEISFSGGITSVE
;
A
#
# COMPACT_ATOMS: atom_id res chain seq x y z
N MET A 1 8.85 -21.74 -9.90
CA MET A 1 7.50 -21.35 -10.30
C MET A 1 7.03 -20.29 -9.32
N GLY A 2 6.36 -19.25 -9.84
CA GLY A 2 5.95 -18.13 -9.00
C GLY A 2 4.63 -18.39 -8.26
N VAL A 3 4.49 -17.74 -7.12
CA VAL A 3 3.29 -17.79 -6.26
C VAL A 3 2.79 -16.37 -6.12
N ILE A 4 1.47 -16.17 -6.14
CA ILE A 4 0.81 -14.92 -5.77
C ILE A 4 -0.07 -15.15 -4.55
N ILE A 5 -0.14 -14.15 -3.68
CA ILE A 5 -1.04 -14.12 -2.53
C ILE A 5 -1.93 -12.89 -2.71
N TYR A 6 -3.22 -13.09 -2.86
CA TYR A 6 -4.18 -12.00 -2.99
C TYR A 6 -5.23 -12.09 -1.89
N ASN A 7 -5.46 -10.97 -1.21
CA ASN A 7 -6.37 -10.86 -0.09
C ASN A 7 -6.13 -11.94 1.00
N GLY A 8 -4.85 -12.27 1.25
CA GLY A 8 -4.42 -13.25 2.24
C GLY A 8 -4.50 -14.72 1.83
N VAL A 9 -4.98 -15.02 0.62
CA VAL A 9 -5.11 -16.40 0.10
C VAL A 9 -4.05 -16.64 -0.97
N SER A 10 -3.33 -17.77 -0.84
CA SER A 10 -2.26 -18.18 -1.77
C SER A 10 -2.80 -18.87 -3.00
N SER A 11 -2.20 -18.59 -4.16
CA SER A 11 -2.47 -19.28 -5.41
C SER A 11 -2.19 -20.80 -5.34
N GLU A 12 -1.32 -21.21 -4.41
CA GLU A 12 -0.99 -22.63 -4.19
C GLU A 12 -2.20 -23.46 -3.72
N GLU A 13 -3.15 -22.83 -3.01
CA GLU A 13 -4.37 -23.50 -2.53
C GLU A 13 -5.24 -24.00 -3.69
N PHE A 14 -5.09 -23.39 -4.85
CA PHE A 14 -5.85 -23.72 -6.07
C PHE A 14 -5.02 -24.44 -7.12
N ALA A 15 -3.84 -24.95 -6.79
CA ALA A 15 -2.90 -25.54 -7.74
C ALA A 15 -2.57 -24.61 -8.93
N ILE A 16 -2.58 -23.30 -8.67
CA ILE A 16 -2.23 -22.25 -9.63
C ILE A 16 -0.73 -22.00 -9.59
N GLN A 17 -0.12 -21.92 -10.77
CA GLN A 17 1.29 -21.60 -10.94
C GLN A 17 1.44 -20.40 -11.86
N VAL A 18 2.23 -19.42 -11.43
CA VAL A 18 2.61 -18.30 -12.29
C VAL A 18 3.70 -18.77 -13.24
N GLU A 19 3.43 -18.69 -14.54
CA GLU A 19 4.32 -19.23 -15.58
C GLU A 19 5.58 -18.37 -15.76
N HIS A 20 5.41 -17.04 -15.72
CA HIS A 20 6.49 -16.08 -15.98
C HIS A 20 6.48 -14.95 -14.96
N PRO A 21 7.66 -14.33 -14.67
CA PRO A 21 7.71 -13.09 -13.91
C PRO A 21 6.84 -12.03 -14.58
N PRO A 22 6.03 -11.30 -13.81
CA PRO A 22 5.21 -10.23 -14.38
C PRO A 22 6.09 -9.08 -14.88
N GLY A 23 5.59 -8.34 -15.87
CA GLY A 23 6.24 -7.12 -16.33
C GLY A 23 6.36 -6.07 -15.22
N TYR A 24 7.39 -5.23 -15.29
CA TYR A 24 7.56 -4.10 -14.38
C TYR A 24 7.04 -2.83 -15.05
N GLU A 25 5.85 -2.40 -14.67
CA GLU A 25 5.30 -1.13 -15.12
C GLU A 25 5.83 0.02 -14.25
N THR A 26 6.20 1.12 -14.90
CA THR A 26 6.63 2.35 -14.23
C THR A 26 5.39 3.23 -13.97
N PRO A 27 5.17 3.71 -12.75
CA PRO A 27 4.08 4.62 -12.47
C PRO A 27 4.18 5.90 -13.27
N GLU A 28 3.10 6.25 -13.95
CA GLU A 28 2.98 7.49 -14.72
C GLU A 28 2.46 8.61 -13.81
N LYS A 29 3.07 9.79 -13.91
CA LYS A 29 2.56 10.98 -13.22
C LYS A 29 1.22 11.40 -13.81
N ASP A 30 0.33 11.86 -12.96
CA ASP A 30 -0.95 12.41 -13.40
C ASP A 30 -0.80 13.90 -13.72
N TYR A 31 -0.86 14.21 -15.01
CA TYR A 31 -0.80 15.57 -15.53
C TYR A 31 -2.16 16.00 -16.09
N GLU A 32 -2.51 17.26 -15.86
CA GLU A 32 -3.49 17.94 -16.69
C GLU A 32 -2.79 18.51 -17.92
N VAL A 33 -3.24 18.13 -19.11
CA VAL A 33 -2.64 18.53 -20.38
C VAL A 33 -3.58 19.50 -21.08
N THR A 34 -3.11 20.72 -21.34
CA THR A 34 -3.88 21.76 -22.02
C THR A 34 -3.20 22.13 -23.34
N HIS A 35 -3.91 21.93 -24.44
CA HIS A 35 -3.49 22.39 -25.76
C HIS A 35 -3.91 23.84 -26.01
N ILE A 36 -2.96 24.70 -26.42
CA ILE A 36 -3.23 26.10 -26.78
C ILE A 36 -3.11 26.23 -28.29
N PRO A 37 -4.21 26.61 -29.01
CA PRO A 37 -4.17 26.82 -30.44
C PRO A 37 -3.11 27.86 -30.86
N GLY A 38 -2.30 27.52 -31.87
CA GLY A 38 -1.23 28.39 -32.37
C GLY A 38 0.07 28.35 -31.58
N ARG A 39 0.18 27.53 -30.52
CA ARG A 39 1.41 27.30 -29.77
C ARG A 39 1.94 25.89 -30.06
N ASN A 40 3.26 25.75 -30.24
CA ASN A 40 3.89 24.46 -30.34
C ASN A 40 4.05 23.84 -28.93
N GLY A 41 3.58 22.59 -28.79
CA GLY A 41 3.61 21.84 -27.54
C GLY A 41 2.47 22.19 -26.58
N ASP A 42 2.18 21.27 -25.69
CA ASP A 42 1.13 21.35 -24.67
C ASP A 42 1.67 21.90 -23.35
N ILE A 43 0.77 22.39 -22.51
CA ILE A 43 1.08 22.74 -21.13
C ILE A 43 0.77 21.53 -20.25
N TYR A 44 1.77 21.10 -19.45
CA TYR A 44 1.64 20.03 -18.48
C TYR A 44 1.58 20.62 -17.08
N VAL A 45 0.48 20.41 -16.37
CA VAL A 45 0.32 20.79 -14.96
C VAL A 45 0.36 19.51 -14.13
N ASP A 46 1.38 19.38 -13.28
CA ASP A 46 1.55 18.21 -12.38
C ASP A 46 0.50 18.28 -11.27
N LYS A 47 -0.39 17.30 -11.21
CA LYS A 47 -1.42 17.18 -10.15
C LYS A 47 -0.85 16.65 -8.83
N GLY A 48 0.45 16.29 -8.78
CA GLY A 48 1.11 15.78 -7.58
C GLY A 48 0.78 14.33 -7.22
N SER A 49 0.11 13.61 -8.14
CA SER A 49 -0.24 12.20 -7.98
C SER A 49 0.32 11.33 -9.11
N TYR A 50 0.23 10.02 -8.93
CA TYR A 50 0.56 9.02 -9.95
C TYR A 50 -0.68 8.21 -10.28
N LYS A 51 -0.79 7.82 -11.55
CA LYS A 51 -1.84 6.89 -11.99
C LYS A 51 -1.58 5.48 -11.48
N ASN A 52 -2.64 4.69 -11.38
CA ASN A 52 -2.53 3.27 -11.09
C ASN A 52 -1.69 2.57 -12.17
N VAL A 53 -1.08 1.45 -11.78
CA VAL A 53 -0.33 0.56 -12.67
C VAL A 53 -1.07 -0.76 -12.82
N SER A 54 -1.01 -1.35 -14.01
CA SER A 54 -1.55 -2.69 -14.23
C SER A 54 -0.50 -3.74 -13.91
N ARG A 55 -0.86 -4.78 -13.17
CA ARG A 55 0.01 -5.93 -12.90
C ARG A 55 -0.67 -7.18 -13.41
N SER A 56 -0.09 -7.80 -14.44
CA SER A 56 -0.65 -9.00 -15.06
C SER A 56 0.20 -10.21 -14.78
N TYR A 57 -0.46 -11.34 -14.56
CA TYR A 57 0.18 -12.64 -14.35
C TYR A 57 -0.43 -13.66 -15.30
N ASP A 58 0.42 -14.34 -16.06
CA ASP A 58 0.04 -15.53 -16.82
C ASP A 58 0.13 -16.72 -15.91
N ILE A 59 -1.01 -17.34 -15.67
CA ILE A 59 -1.15 -18.45 -14.74
C ILE A 59 -1.62 -19.72 -15.44
N ALA A 60 -0.97 -20.81 -15.08
CA ALA A 60 -1.40 -22.16 -15.42
C ALA A 60 -2.19 -22.75 -14.25
N ILE A 61 -3.27 -23.42 -14.57
CA ILE A 61 -4.15 -24.10 -13.63
C ILE A 61 -4.03 -25.60 -13.88
N GLY A 62 -3.63 -26.35 -12.84
CA GLY A 62 -3.58 -27.80 -12.87
C GLY A 62 -4.68 -28.38 -11.98
N ALA A 63 -5.77 -28.87 -12.56
CA ALA A 63 -6.86 -29.45 -11.76
C ALA A 63 -6.49 -30.81 -11.14
N GLY A 64 -5.43 -31.47 -11.62
CA GLY A 64 -5.08 -32.83 -11.18
C GLY A 64 -6.25 -33.81 -11.39
N ASN A 65 -6.70 -34.44 -10.31
CA ASN A 65 -7.86 -35.31 -10.32
C ASN A 65 -9.19 -34.58 -9.99
N LYS A 66 -9.17 -33.24 -9.83
CA LYS A 66 -10.37 -32.43 -9.54
C LYS A 66 -11.06 -32.02 -10.83
N ASP A 67 -12.36 -31.78 -10.75
CA ASP A 67 -13.12 -31.19 -11.84
C ASP A 67 -12.63 -29.75 -12.12
N PHE A 68 -12.28 -29.52 -13.37
CA PHE A 68 -11.76 -28.21 -13.80
C PHE A 68 -12.78 -27.08 -13.59
N THR A 69 -14.07 -27.36 -13.78
CA THR A 69 -15.13 -26.36 -13.57
C THR A 69 -15.21 -25.90 -12.12
N ILE A 70 -15.07 -26.85 -11.18
CA ILE A 70 -15.06 -26.55 -9.76
C ILE A 70 -13.85 -25.65 -9.41
N MET A 71 -12.67 -25.98 -9.94
CA MET A 71 -11.46 -25.17 -9.74
C MET A 71 -11.60 -23.76 -10.32
N ALA A 72 -12.16 -23.64 -11.53
CA ALA A 72 -12.39 -22.35 -12.16
C ALA A 72 -13.35 -21.46 -11.34
N ASN A 73 -14.37 -22.05 -10.73
CA ASN A 73 -15.29 -21.33 -9.84
C ASN A 73 -14.56 -20.83 -8.58
N PHE A 74 -13.79 -21.67 -7.90
CA PHE A 74 -13.01 -21.25 -6.74
C PHE A 74 -12.00 -20.13 -7.06
N ILE A 75 -11.34 -20.20 -8.21
CA ILE A 75 -10.44 -19.16 -8.68
C ILE A 75 -11.20 -17.85 -8.90
N SER A 76 -12.37 -17.93 -9.53
CA SER A 76 -13.22 -16.75 -9.74
C SER A 76 -13.70 -16.14 -8.43
N GLU A 77 -14.10 -16.94 -7.46
CA GLU A 77 -14.48 -16.48 -6.12
C GLU A 77 -13.30 -15.82 -5.39
N TRP A 78 -12.13 -16.45 -5.44
CA TRP A 78 -10.91 -15.91 -4.85
C TRP A 78 -10.53 -14.54 -5.43
N LEU A 79 -10.49 -14.42 -6.76
CA LEU A 79 -10.13 -13.17 -7.43
C LEU A 79 -11.14 -12.04 -7.15
N ASN A 80 -12.40 -12.37 -6.96
CA ASN A 80 -13.47 -11.43 -6.63
C ASN A 80 -13.71 -11.26 -5.11
N SER A 81 -12.86 -11.83 -4.26
CA SER A 81 -13.07 -11.83 -2.80
C SER A 81 -12.95 -10.45 -2.13
N ALA A 82 -12.31 -9.49 -2.78
CA ALA A 82 -12.14 -8.14 -2.25
C ALA A 82 -13.10 -7.15 -2.89
N SER A 83 -13.74 -6.30 -2.09
CA SER A 83 -14.62 -5.22 -2.57
C SER A 83 -13.88 -3.95 -3.01
N GLY A 84 -12.54 -3.94 -2.97
CA GLY A 84 -11.69 -2.81 -3.30
C GLY A 84 -10.22 -3.22 -3.34
N TYR A 85 -9.34 -2.32 -2.93
CA TYR A 85 -7.92 -2.67 -2.85
C TYR A 85 -7.65 -3.65 -1.72
N ALA A 86 -6.97 -4.75 -2.06
CA ALA A 86 -6.45 -5.74 -1.12
C ALA A 86 -4.94 -5.92 -1.30
N LYS A 87 -4.29 -6.55 -0.34
CA LYS A 87 -2.86 -6.88 -0.45
C LYS A 87 -2.64 -7.90 -1.57
N LEU A 88 -1.73 -7.58 -2.46
CA LEU A 88 -1.21 -8.46 -3.51
C LEU A 88 0.29 -8.63 -3.28
N GLU A 89 0.70 -9.85 -3.04
CA GLU A 89 2.09 -10.25 -2.87
C GLU A 89 2.47 -11.24 -3.95
N ASP A 90 3.73 -11.24 -4.37
CA ASP A 90 4.26 -12.25 -5.26
C ASP A 90 5.65 -12.71 -4.85
N SER A 91 6.01 -13.92 -5.27
CA SER A 91 7.31 -14.51 -4.94
C SER A 91 8.49 -13.87 -5.66
N TYR A 92 8.24 -13.01 -6.65
CA TYR A 92 9.28 -12.29 -7.40
C TYR A 92 9.74 -11.02 -6.70
N GLU A 93 8.88 -10.43 -5.84
CA GLU A 93 9.19 -9.27 -4.99
C GLU A 93 8.87 -9.60 -3.52
N PRO A 94 9.56 -10.57 -2.88
CA PRO A 94 9.16 -11.14 -1.59
C PRO A 94 9.14 -10.15 -0.42
N GLU A 95 9.90 -9.04 -0.53
CA GLU A 95 9.97 -8.00 0.50
C GLU A 95 8.85 -6.95 0.37
N TYR A 96 8.11 -6.98 -0.75
CA TYR A 96 7.10 -5.98 -1.06
C TYR A 96 5.70 -6.58 -1.18
N TYR A 97 4.71 -5.72 -1.01
CA TYR A 97 3.34 -5.97 -1.45
C TYR A 97 2.79 -4.74 -2.18
N ARG A 98 1.70 -4.92 -2.89
CA ARG A 98 0.92 -3.86 -3.54
C ARG A 98 -0.48 -3.84 -2.98
N LEU A 99 -1.13 -2.69 -3.03
CA LEU A 99 -2.57 -2.59 -2.86
C LEU A 99 -3.19 -2.66 -4.25
N ALA A 100 -3.94 -3.71 -4.50
CA ALA A 100 -4.43 -4.09 -5.81
C ALA A 100 -5.92 -4.43 -5.78
N ALA A 101 -6.63 -4.08 -6.84
CA ALA A 101 -7.98 -4.53 -7.10
C ALA A 101 -7.97 -5.43 -8.35
N TYR A 102 -8.69 -6.53 -8.31
CA TYR A 102 -8.86 -7.38 -9.48
C TYR A 102 -9.69 -6.63 -10.53
N LYS A 103 -9.14 -6.48 -11.74
CA LYS A 103 -9.71 -5.57 -12.75
C LYS A 103 -10.54 -6.27 -13.81
N SER A 104 -10.17 -7.46 -14.23
CA SER A 104 -10.86 -8.09 -15.35
C SER A 104 -10.98 -9.58 -15.21
N GLY A 105 -12.16 -10.09 -15.49
CA GLY A 105 -12.41 -11.47 -15.79
C GLY A 105 -11.73 -11.85 -17.10
N GLY A 106 -10.51 -12.39 -17.02
CA GLY A 106 -9.97 -13.13 -18.14
C GLY A 106 -10.83 -14.40 -18.39
N THR A 107 -10.87 -14.86 -19.61
CA THR A 107 -11.46 -16.16 -19.91
C THR A 107 -10.50 -17.25 -19.44
N ILE A 108 -10.96 -18.15 -18.59
CA ILE A 108 -10.20 -19.34 -18.23
C ILE A 108 -10.28 -20.30 -19.41
N GLU A 109 -9.20 -20.40 -20.17
CA GLU A 109 -9.13 -21.33 -21.29
C GLU A 109 -8.93 -22.75 -20.78
N ASN A 110 -9.86 -23.64 -21.10
CA ASN A 110 -9.72 -25.07 -20.86
C ASN A 110 -8.92 -25.68 -22.00
N ILE A 111 -7.63 -25.97 -21.78
CA ILE A 111 -6.76 -26.56 -22.80
C ILE A 111 -6.90 -28.07 -22.83
N LEU A 112 -7.06 -28.69 -21.69
CA LEU A 112 -7.27 -30.12 -21.49
C LEU A 112 -8.24 -30.22 -20.32
N GLN A 113 -9.11 -31.22 -20.27
CA GLN A 113 -10.13 -31.39 -19.21
C GLN A 113 -9.62 -31.24 -17.77
N HIS A 114 -8.30 -31.19 -17.57
CA HIS A 114 -7.61 -31.07 -16.27
C HIS A 114 -6.57 -29.93 -16.19
N ALA A 115 -6.48 -29.10 -17.23
CA ALA A 115 -5.54 -28.01 -17.28
C ALA A 115 -6.10 -26.78 -18.02
N GLY A 116 -5.75 -25.61 -17.57
CA GLY A 116 -6.15 -24.37 -18.21
C GLY A 116 -5.12 -23.26 -18.01
N ARG A 117 -5.34 -22.16 -18.71
CA ARG A 117 -4.57 -20.93 -18.58
C ARG A 117 -5.49 -19.73 -18.48
N ILE A 118 -5.03 -18.72 -17.78
CA ILE A 118 -5.68 -17.42 -17.72
C ILE A 118 -4.62 -16.34 -17.47
N THR A 119 -4.80 -15.19 -18.09
CA THR A 119 -4.06 -13.97 -17.70
C THR A 119 -4.92 -13.19 -16.72
N VAL A 120 -4.40 -12.98 -15.51
CA VAL A 120 -5.05 -12.25 -14.44
C VAL A 120 -4.44 -10.85 -14.37
N ALA A 121 -5.27 -9.81 -14.45
CA ALA A 121 -4.83 -8.43 -14.37
C ALA A 121 -5.38 -7.75 -13.12
N PHE A 122 -4.48 -7.11 -12.37
CA PHE A 122 -4.79 -6.30 -11.21
C PHE A 122 -4.53 -4.82 -11.50
N ASP A 123 -5.42 -3.97 -11.04
CA ASP A 123 -5.23 -2.53 -10.98
C ASP A 123 -4.59 -2.17 -9.63
N CYS A 124 -3.31 -1.81 -9.66
CA CYS A 124 -2.52 -1.59 -8.45
C CYS A 124 -2.34 -0.10 -8.18
N LYS A 125 -2.34 0.29 -6.90
CA LYS A 125 -1.80 1.60 -6.51
C LYS A 125 -0.36 1.73 -7.02
N PRO A 126 0.10 2.93 -7.38
CA PRO A 126 1.43 3.12 -8.00
C PRO A 126 2.60 2.79 -7.06
N GLN A 127 2.37 2.85 -5.74
CA GLN A 127 3.38 2.58 -4.74
C GLN A 127 3.47 1.07 -4.43
N ARG A 128 4.70 0.63 -4.11
CA ARG A 128 4.97 -0.64 -3.45
C ARG A 128 5.20 -0.38 -1.98
N PHE A 129 4.71 -1.26 -1.15
CA PHE A 129 4.87 -1.19 0.30
C PHE A 129 5.86 -2.26 0.76
N LEU A 130 6.80 -1.88 1.63
CA LEU A 130 7.69 -2.83 2.27
C LEU A 130 6.92 -3.59 3.36
N LYS A 131 7.02 -4.91 3.37
CA LYS A 131 6.43 -5.74 4.44
C LYS A 131 7.01 -5.39 5.81
N SER A 132 8.30 -5.04 5.87
CA SER A 132 8.94 -4.56 7.09
C SER A 132 8.37 -3.24 7.59
N GLY A 133 7.72 -2.45 6.72
CA GLY A 133 7.06 -1.19 7.08
C GLY A 133 5.75 -1.39 7.88
N ASP A 134 5.17 -2.58 7.81
CA ASP A 134 3.97 -2.94 8.61
C ASP A 134 4.35 -3.35 10.04
N ILE A 135 5.65 -3.51 10.34
CA ILE A 135 6.14 -3.86 11.67
C ILE A 135 6.38 -2.57 12.46
N PRO A 136 5.65 -2.33 13.55
CA PRO A 136 5.80 -1.11 14.33
C PRO A 136 7.20 -0.97 14.94
N VAL A 137 7.74 0.24 14.89
CA VAL A 137 9.04 0.59 15.51
C VAL A 137 8.80 1.46 16.73
N ILE A 138 9.14 0.96 17.91
CA ILE A 138 8.94 1.69 19.17
C ILE A 138 10.13 2.62 19.44
N VAL A 139 9.86 3.91 19.47
CA VAL A 139 10.82 4.99 19.81
C VAL A 139 10.54 5.46 21.24
N ARG A 140 11.53 5.31 22.14
CA ARG A 140 11.44 5.74 23.55
C ARG A 140 12.31 6.93 23.90
N THR A 141 13.21 7.28 23.02
CA THR A 141 14.12 8.44 23.12
C THR A 141 14.30 9.03 21.75
N THR A 142 14.95 10.19 21.64
CA THR A 142 15.34 10.74 20.33
C THR A 142 16.06 9.68 19.51
N SER A 143 15.59 9.43 18.31
CA SER A 143 16.04 8.35 17.44
C SER A 143 15.96 8.77 15.98
N LYS A 144 16.61 8.00 15.11
CA LYS A 144 16.54 8.17 13.66
C LYS A 144 15.86 6.96 13.05
N LEU A 145 14.82 7.21 12.26
CA LEU A 145 14.16 6.18 11.48
C LEU A 145 14.51 6.35 9.99
N ARG A 146 14.97 5.27 9.38
CA ARG A 146 15.35 5.29 7.96
C ARG A 146 14.20 4.83 7.07
N ASN A 147 13.80 5.68 6.12
CA ASN A 147 13.00 5.28 4.98
C ASN A 147 13.93 4.85 3.84
N PRO A 148 14.01 3.56 3.49
CA PRO A 148 14.91 3.06 2.45
C PRO A 148 14.38 3.32 1.04
N THR A 149 13.12 3.73 0.88
CA THR A 149 12.45 3.89 -0.42
C THR A 149 12.73 5.25 -1.04
N GLY A 150 12.51 5.36 -2.35
CA GLY A 150 12.62 6.64 -3.08
C GLY A 150 11.43 7.59 -2.87
N PHE A 151 10.33 7.10 -2.29
CA PHE A 151 9.10 7.85 -2.08
C PHE A 151 8.95 8.26 -0.62
N LYS A 152 8.24 9.37 -0.39
CA LYS A 152 7.83 9.77 0.96
C LYS A 152 6.83 8.75 1.50
N SER A 153 7.06 8.24 2.70
CA SER A 153 6.13 7.37 3.38
C SER A 153 5.16 8.19 4.23
N LEU A 154 3.92 7.75 4.30
CA LEU A 154 2.84 8.33 5.10
C LEU A 154 2.62 7.44 6.34
N PRO A 155 3.30 7.72 7.47
CA PRO A 155 3.27 6.84 8.62
C PRO A 155 1.94 6.93 9.39
N ILE A 156 1.57 5.81 10.00
CA ILE A 156 0.62 5.77 11.11
C ILE A 156 1.45 5.85 12.39
N ILE A 157 1.17 6.84 13.22
CA ILE A 157 1.98 7.15 14.41
C ILE A 157 1.10 7.05 15.64
N LYS A 158 1.41 6.10 16.51
CA LYS A 158 0.75 6.00 17.81
C LYS A 158 1.62 6.64 18.88
N VAL A 159 1.13 7.73 19.43
CA VAL A 159 1.79 8.50 20.48
C VAL A 159 1.25 8.05 21.83
N ASN A 160 2.09 7.47 22.67
CA ASN A 160 1.73 7.02 24.01
C ASN A 160 2.17 8.07 25.05
N GLY A 161 1.34 8.31 26.06
CA GLY A 161 1.66 9.29 27.10
C GLY A 161 0.48 9.81 27.86
N SER A 162 0.68 10.94 28.54
CA SER A 162 -0.36 11.60 29.34
C SER A 162 -0.14 13.12 29.37
N GLY A 163 -1.21 13.89 29.20
CA GLY A 163 -1.17 15.35 29.20
C GLY A 163 -0.64 15.95 27.90
N LYS A 164 -0.01 17.13 27.99
CA LYS A 164 0.50 17.85 26.82
C LYS A 164 1.84 17.30 26.36
N GLY A 165 2.05 17.26 25.02
CA GLY A 165 3.32 16.83 24.45
C GLY A 165 3.60 17.43 23.08
N ASN A 166 4.88 17.42 22.71
CA ASN A 166 5.34 17.81 21.38
C ASN A 166 6.09 16.63 20.76
N LEU A 167 5.73 16.29 19.53
CA LEU A 167 6.41 15.31 18.71
C LEU A 167 7.01 16.02 17.50
N ARG A 168 8.27 15.75 17.20
CA ARG A 168 8.96 16.26 16.02
C ARG A 168 9.44 15.08 15.16
N ILE A 169 9.16 15.17 13.87
CA ILE A 169 9.62 14.20 12.86
C ILE A 169 10.22 15.01 11.71
N GLY A 170 11.54 15.07 11.64
CA GLY A 170 12.24 15.96 10.71
C GLY A 170 11.77 17.41 10.86
N ASP A 171 11.16 17.96 9.80
CA ASP A 171 10.66 19.34 9.77
C ASP A 171 9.20 19.47 10.28
N TYR A 172 8.54 18.36 10.58
CA TYR A 172 7.17 18.38 11.09
C TYR A 172 7.15 18.49 12.60
N VAL A 173 6.43 19.48 13.12
CA VAL A 173 6.18 19.63 14.55
C VAL A 173 4.70 19.42 14.83
N ILE A 174 4.42 18.53 15.75
CA ILE A 174 3.07 18.12 16.16
C ILE A 174 2.92 18.47 17.63
N THR A 175 2.07 19.43 17.94
CA THR A 175 1.73 19.79 19.31
C THR A 175 0.42 19.11 19.69
N ILE A 176 0.43 18.36 20.78
CA ILE A 176 -0.73 17.63 21.29
C ILE A 176 -1.13 18.28 22.60
N SER A 177 -2.36 18.79 22.66
CA SER A 177 -2.89 19.51 23.83
C SER A 177 -3.22 18.59 24.99
N ASN A 178 -3.62 17.36 24.72
CA ASN A 178 -3.90 16.34 25.73
C ASN A 178 -3.81 14.93 25.17
N ILE A 179 -3.01 14.09 25.84
CA ILE A 179 -2.90 12.66 25.57
C ILE A 179 -3.57 11.94 26.74
N SER A 180 -4.52 11.08 26.45
CA SER A 180 -5.15 10.20 27.44
C SER A 180 -4.79 8.76 27.12
N SER A 181 -3.70 8.26 27.66
CA SER A 181 -3.00 7.00 27.38
C SER A 181 -2.34 6.90 26.01
N TYR A 182 -3.05 7.12 24.93
CA TYR A 182 -2.49 7.19 23.57
C TYR A 182 -3.36 8.05 22.63
N LEU A 183 -2.76 8.42 21.51
CA LEU A 183 -3.38 9.08 20.36
C LEU A 183 -2.74 8.52 19.07
N THR A 184 -3.52 8.26 18.06
CA THR A 184 -3.03 7.83 16.74
C THR A 184 -3.13 8.99 15.75
N ILE A 185 -2.06 9.22 15.00
CA ILE A 185 -1.99 10.20 13.91
C ILE A 185 -1.76 9.42 12.63
N ASP A 186 -2.70 9.48 11.72
CA ASP A 186 -2.64 8.79 10.42
C ASP A 186 -2.36 9.79 9.33
N SER A 187 -1.18 9.70 8.74
CA SER A 187 -0.76 10.64 7.70
C SER A 187 -1.38 10.36 6.34
N GLU A 188 -1.84 9.13 6.07
CA GLU A 188 -2.55 8.81 4.82
C GLU A 188 -3.98 9.32 4.87
N LEU A 189 -4.70 9.05 5.97
CA LEU A 189 -6.06 9.52 6.18
C LEU A 189 -6.14 11.02 6.51
N GLN A 190 -5.00 11.62 6.90
CA GLN A 190 -4.93 13.00 7.41
C GLN A 190 -5.86 13.21 8.61
N ASP A 191 -5.84 12.27 9.55
CA ASP A 191 -6.71 12.25 10.71
C ASP A 191 -5.94 11.91 11.98
N ALA A 192 -6.44 12.41 13.12
CA ALA A 192 -5.95 12.04 14.45
C ALA A 192 -7.11 11.47 15.25
N TYR A 193 -6.92 10.28 15.84
CA TYR A 193 -7.98 9.55 16.51
C TYR A 193 -7.49 8.69 17.68
N LYS A 194 -8.44 8.28 18.51
CA LYS A 194 -8.25 7.27 19.54
C LYS A 194 -9.39 6.24 19.47
N GLY A 195 -9.06 5.01 19.03
CA GLY A 195 -10.08 4.03 18.67
C GLY A 195 -10.96 4.58 17.55
N THR A 196 -12.24 4.78 17.82
CA THR A 196 -13.22 5.36 16.88
C THR A 196 -13.49 6.86 17.13
N THR A 197 -12.83 7.46 18.11
CA THR A 197 -13.07 8.86 18.48
C THR A 197 -12.12 9.78 17.73
N ASN A 198 -12.67 10.77 17.01
CA ASN A 198 -11.86 11.81 16.35
C ASN A 198 -11.19 12.70 17.41
N CYS A 199 -9.91 12.96 17.23
CA CYS A 199 -9.05 13.75 18.12
C CYS A 199 -8.33 14.91 17.39
N ASN A 200 -8.76 15.31 16.22
CA ASN A 200 -8.13 16.38 15.43
C ASN A 200 -8.03 17.71 16.20
N SER A 201 -9.03 18.01 17.04
CA SER A 201 -9.02 19.21 17.88
C SER A 201 -7.92 19.23 18.96
N LEU A 202 -7.32 18.08 19.26
CA LEU A 202 -6.23 17.96 20.22
C LEU A 202 -4.85 18.13 19.58
N VAL A 203 -4.77 18.16 18.25
CA VAL A 203 -3.52 18.14 17.49
C VAL A 203 -3.36 19.42 16.69
N THR A 204 -2.21 20.06 16.81
CA THR A 204 -1.81 21.21 15.99
C THR A 204 -0.56 20.82 15.19
N LEU A 205 -0.63 20.95 13.87
CA LEU A 205 0.41 20.58 12.93
C LEU A 205 1.06 21.83 12.33
N SER A 206 2.40 21.94 12.37
CA SER A 206 3.10 23.11 11.81
C SER A 206 3.19 23.05 10.28
N ASN A 207 3.44 21.87 9.71
CA ASN A 207 3.65 21.65 8.27
C ASN A 207 2.72 20.59 7.67
N GLY A 208 1.51 20.45 8.24
CA GLY A 208 0.59 19.37 7.90
C GLY A 208 1.00 18.02 8.50
N PHE A 209 0.38 16.94 8.02
CA PHE A 209 0.66 15.60 8.52
C PHE A 209 2.07 15.13 8.15
N PRO A 210 2.79 14.46 9.08
CA PRO A 210 4.19 14.12 8.90
C PRO A 210 4.39 13.11 7.77
N LYS A 211 5.52 13.26 7.08
CA LYS A 211 5.97 12.35 6.02
C LYS A 211 7.40 11.95 6.31
N LEU A 212 7.71 10.67 6.17
CA LEU A 212 9.08 10.20 6.24
C LEU A 212 9.73 10.34 4.86
N ILE A 213 10.72 11.22 4.76
CA ILE A 213 11.48 11.42 3.52
C ILE A 213 12.48 10.26 3.31
N LYS A 214 12.98 10.11 2.08
CA LYS A 214 14.05 9.14 1.80
C LYS A 214 15.26 9.38 2.69
N GLY A 215 15.80 8.32 3.26
CA GLY A 215 16.94 8.37 4.16
C GLY A 215 16.54 8.50 5.63
N GLU A 216 17.36 9.18 6.43
CA GLU A 216 17.16 9.30 7.87
C GLU A 216 16.14 10.40 8.20
N ASN A 217 15.22 10.07 9.10
CA ASN A 217 14.24 10.97 9.68
C ASN A 217 14.46 11.00 11.19
N GLU A 218 14.81 12.15 11.73
CA GLU A 218 14.97 12.30 13.17
C GLU A 218 13.60 12.40 13.85
N ILE A 219 13.43 11.62 14.91
CA ILE A 219 12.21 11.59 15.72
C ILE A 219 12.61 12.00 17.12
N SER A 220 11.99 13.06 17.64
CA SER A 220 12.16 13.51 19.01
C SER A 220 10.81 13.92 19.60
N PHE A 221 10.68 13.82 20.91
CA PHE A 221 9.46 14.20 21.60
C PHE A 221 9.75 14.71 23.01
N SER A 222 8.79 15.44 23.56
CA SER A 222 8.89 16.06 24.88
C SER A 222 7.52 16.18 25.56
N GLY A 223 7.50 16.63 26.79
CA GLY A 223 6.28 16.78 27.60
C GLY A 223 5.79 15.43 28.11
N GLY A 224 4.47 15.20 28.02
CA GLY A 224 3.84 13.98 28.50
C GLY A 224 3.96 12.75 27.60
N ILE A 225 4.73 12.80 26.51
CA ILE A 225 4.93 11.66 25.60
C ILE A 225 5.98 10.72 26.21
N THR A 226 5.64 9.45 26.31
CA THR A 226 6.52 8.40 26.86
C THR A 226 7.15 7.52 25.79
N SER A 227 6.43 7.30 24.69
CA SER A 227 6.93 6.59 23.52
C SER A 227 6.10 6.91 22.28
N VAL A 228 6.69 6.65 21.13
CA VAL A 228 6.07 6.74 19.80
C VAL A 228 6.26 5.40 19.10
N GLU A 229 5.23 4.94 18.46
CA GLU A 229 5.20 3.67 17.73
C GLU A 229 4.75 3.91 16.28
#